data_34516a1849278329fdaaa0ed863adda0
#
_entry.id   34516a1849278329fdaaa0ed863adda0
#
_cell.length_a   1.000
_cell.length_b   1.000
_cell.length_c   1.000
_cell.angle_alpha   90.00
_cell.angle_beta   90.00
_cell.angle_gamma   90.00
#
_symmetry.space_group_name_H-M   'P 1'
#
loop_
_entity.id
_entity.type
_entity.pdbx_description
1 polymer ?
#
loop_
_entity_poly.entity_id
_entity_poly.type
_entity_poly.pdbx_seq_one_letter_code
_entity_poly.pdbx_strand_id
1 'polypeptide(L)'
;LRPWQKALVEDLDDQSDRQITVVIDRSGNHGKTWLAKFMVATHRATYCPPMQDAQDFMAFAMAKPDKAYIFDMPRSESVKQRKGMWSAIEQIKNGYLYDKRYQFRDMWIDPPKILVFTNDEPDMSELSTDRWRVYELEDWGLAPVLCEHA
;
A
#
# COMPACT_ATOMS: atom_id res chain seq x y z
N LEU A 1 -10.15 -12.87 13.25
CA LEU A 1 -9.05 -11.90 13.10
C LEU A 1 -8.29 -11.72 14.40
N ARG A 2 -6.97 -11.66 14.32
CA ARG A 2 -6.11 -11.29 15.45
C ARG A 2 -6.32 -9.81 15.78
N PRO A 3 -6.05 -9.36 17.02
CA PRO A 3 -6.28 -7.96 17.38
C PRO A 3 -5.60 -6.95 16.46
N TRP A 4 -4.35 -7.18 16.03
CA TRP A 4 -3.66 -6.26 15.12
C TRP A 4 -4.31 -6.22 13.73
N GLN A 5 -4.81 -7.36 13.25
CA GLN A 5 -5.50 -7.44 11.97
C GLN A 5 -6.81 -6.66 12.01
N LYS A 6 -7.57 -6.83 13.09
CA LYS A 6 -8.82 -6.09 13.29
C LYS A 6 -8.56 -4.59 13.38
N ALA A 7 -7.54 -4.18 14.15
CA ALA A 7 -7.15 -2.78 14.26
C ALA A 7 -6.77 -2.19 12.90
N LEU A 8 -6.08 -2.97 12.07
CA LEU A 8 -5.66 -2.52 10.74
C LEU A 8 -6.86 -2.35 9.80
N VAL A 9 -7.83 -3.26 9.84
CA VAL A 9 -9.04 -3.14 9.04
C VAL A 9 -9.82 -1.87 9.44
N GLU A 10 -9.93 -1.61 10.74
CA GLU A 10 -10.57 -0.39 11.25
C GLU A 10 -9.81 0.86 10.81
N ASP A 11 -8.49 0.81 10.83
CA ASP A 11 -7.63 1.90 10.36
C ASP A 11 -7.89 2.23 8.89
N LEU A 12 -8.00 1.21 8.05
CA LEU A 12 -8.30 1.41 6.64
C LEU A 12 -9.67 2.05 6.43
N ASP A 13 -10.67 1.64 7.19
CA ASP A 13 -12.01 2.24 7.10
C ASP A 13 -11.98 3.73 7.46
N ASP A 14 -11.09 4.13 8.37
CA ASP A 14 -10.92 5.51 8.83
C ASP A 14 -9.92 6.32 7.98
N GLN A 15 -9.26 5.69 7.03
CA GLN A 15 -8.24 6.33 6.22
C GLN A 15 -8.82 7.47 5.36
N SER A 16 -8.14 8.63 5.38
CA SER A 16 -8.55 9.77 4.55
C SER A 16 -8.16 9.58 3.08
N ASP A 17 -8.68 10.46 2.22
CA ASP A 17 -8.36 10.45 0.78
C ASP A 17 -6.89 10.78 0.49
N ARG A 18 -6.15 11.27 1.47
CA ARG A 18 -4.74 11.63 1.34
C ARG A 18 -3.80 10.56 1.87
N GLN A 19 -4.21 9.83 2.90
CA GLN A 19 -3.32 8.95 3.67
C GLN A 19 -3.12 7.59 3.00
N ILE A 20 -1.91 7.06 3.16
CA ILE A 20 -1.53 5.70 2.77
C ILE A 20 -1.08 4.99 4.03
N THR A 21 -1.71 3.86 4.36
CA THR A 21 -1.34 3.07 5.54
C THR A 21 -0.23 2.10 5.16
N VAL A 22 0.87 2.16 5.89
CA VAL A 22 2.05 1.31 5.67
C VAL A 22 2.30 0.49 6.94
N VAL A 23 2.46 -0.81 6.76
CA VAL A 23 2.82 -1.72 7.86
C VAL A 23 4.18 -2.33 7.58
N ILE A 24 5.13 -2.06 8.48
CA ILE A 24 6.48 -2.60 8.43
C ILE A 24 6.50 -3.90 9.23
N ASP A 25 6.86 -5.00 8.59
CA ASP A 25 7.05 -6.29 9.25
C ASP A 25 8.44 -6.82 8.95
N ARG A 26 9.38 -6.56 9.86
CA ARG A 26 10.81 -6.89 9.65
C ARG A 26 11.08 -8.38 9.77
N SER A 27 10.34 -9.08 10.61
CA SER A 27 10.59 -10.49 10.91
C SER A 27 9.72 -11.47 10.12
N GLY A 28 8.57 -11.02 9.62
CA GLY A 28 7.62 -11.91 8.94
C GLY A 28 6.82 -12.79 9.90
N ASN A 29 6.01 -13.69 9.35
CA ASN A 29 5.23 -14.69 10.09
C ASN A 29 4.20 -14.15 11.08
N HIS A 30 3.63 -12.96 10.83
CA HIS A 30 2.61 -12.37 11.69
C HIS A 30 1.18 -12.50 11.15
N GLY A 31 0.99 -13.19 10.02
CA GLY A 31 -0.35 -13.41 9.47
C GLY A 31 -0.78 -12.37 8.43
N LYS A 32 0.15 -11.66 7.78
CA LYS A 32 -0.17 -10.70 6.71
C LYS A 32 -0.87 -11.36 5.54
N THR A 33 -0.37 -12.50 5.10
CA THR A 33 -0.94 -13.26 3.98
C THR A 33 -2.36 -13.69 4.29
N TRP A 34 -2.60 -14.15 5.52
CA TRP A 34 -3.95 -14.55 5.95
C TRP A 34 -4.91 -13.35 5.90
N LEU A 35 -4.46 -12.18 6.38
CA LEU A 35 -5.28 -10.97 6.33
C LEU A 35 -5.60 -10.57 4.90
N ALA A 36 -4.61 -10.62 4.01
CA ALA A 36 -4.82 -10.31 2.60
C ALA A 36 -5.86 -11.25 1.98
N LYS A 37 -5.75 -12.56 2.23
CA LYS A 37 -6.72 -13.53 1.76
C LYS A 37 -8.12 -13.24 2.31
N PHE A 38 -8.22 -12.93 3.58
CA PHE A 38 -9.49 -12.59 4.21
C PHE A 38 -10.14 -11.38 3.55
N MET A 39 -9.38 -10.31 3.32
CA MET A 39 -9.91 -9.09 2.73
C MET A 39 -10.33 -9.29 1.27
N VAL A 40 -9.59 -10.10 0.52
CA VAL A 40 -9.97 -10.44 -0.85
C VAL A 40 -11.23 -11.32 -0.88
N ALA A 41 -11.27 -12.35 -0.03
CA ALA A 41 -12.39 -13.28 0.02
C ALA A 41 -13.69 -12.61 0.47
N THR A 42 -13.60 -11.57 1.31
CA THR A 42 -14.76 -10.79 1.76
C THR A 42 -15.06 -9.57 0.89
N HIS A 43 -14.43 -9.47 -0.27
CA HIS A 43 -14.60 -8.38 -1.24
C HIS A 43 -14.29 -6.98 -0.66
N ARG A 44 -13.32 -6.89 0.25
CA ARG A 44 -12.92 -5.63 0.89
C ARG A 44 -11.78 -4.94 0.16
N ALA A 45 -10.93 -5.70 -0.54
CA ALA A 45 -9.77 -5.15 -1.23
C ALA A 45 -9.28 -6.06 -2.36
N THR A 46 -8.53 -5.47 -3.27
CA THR A 46 -7.75 -6.19 -4.28
C THR A 46 -6.32 -6.31 -3.80
N TYR A 47 -5.74 -7.49 -3.87
CA TYR A 47 -4.36 -7.75 -3.48
C TYR A 47 -3.45 -7.68 -4.68
N CYS A 48 -2.40 -6.84 -4.59
CA CYS A 48 -1.34 -6.75 -5.59
C CYS A 48 -0.07 -7.38 -5.03
N PRO A 49 0.41 -8.48 -5.62
CA PRO A 49 1.66 -9.10 -5.18
C PRO A 49 2.86 -8.21 -5.47
N PRO A 50 4.06 -8.56 -4.94
CA PRO A 50 5.26 -7.81 -5.25
C PRO A 50 5.48 -7.71 -6.76
N MET A 51 5.71 -6.50 -7.26
CA MET A 51 5.97 -6.21 -8.66
C MET A 51 7.37 -5.64 -8.83
N GLN A 52 7.95 -5.77 -10.02
CA GLN A 52 9.33 -5.34 -10.25
C GLN A 52 9.48 -3.82 -10.36
N ASP A 53 8.45 -3.13 -10.87
CA ASP A 53 8.55 -1.69 -11.08
C ASP A 53 7.20 -0.97 -10.95
N ALA A 54 7.27 0.36 -10.97
CA ALA A 54 6.11 1.23 -10.83
C ALA A 54 5.06 1.01 -11.93
N GLN A 55 5.52 0.74 -13.14
CA GLN A 55 4.64 0.55 -14.29
C GLN A 55 3.77 -0.70 -14.09
N ASP A 56 4.33 -1.75 -13.50
CA ASP A 56 3.60 -2.99 -13.21
C ASP A 56 2.52 -2.76 -12.14
N PHE A 57 2.81 -2.00 -11.08
CA PHE A 57 1.80 -1.62 -10.08
C PHE A 57 0.65 -0.87 -10.73
N MET A 58 0.97 0.09 -11.56
CA MET A 58 -0.04 0.94 -12.20
C MET A 58 -0.89 0.12 -13.18
N ALA A 59 -0.27 -0.73 -13.98
CA ALA A 59 -0.98 -1.61 -14.91
C ALA A 59 -1.89 -2.60 -14.17
N PHE A 60 -1.44 -3.13 -13.04
CA PHE A 60 -2.24 -4.01 -12.20
C PHE A 60 -3.49 -3.28 -11.68
N ALA A 61 -3.32 -2.08 -11.12
CA ALA A 61 -4.44 -1.30 -10.61
C ALA A 61 -5.44 -0.94 -11.73
N MET A 62 -4.93 -0.59 -12.92
CA MET A 62 -5.77 -0.30 -14.07
C MET A 62 -6.57 -1.52 -14.54
N ALA A 63 -5.97 -2.70 -14.47
CA ALA A 63 -6.64 -3.95 -14.84
C ALA A 63 -7.72 -4.36 -13.83
N LYS A 64 -7.58 -3.94 -12.57
CA LYS A 64 -8.50 -4.29 -11.47
C LYS A 64 -8.87 -3.05 -10.65
N PRO A 65 -9.65 -2.10 -11.22
CA PRO A 65 -10.09 -0.93 -10.46
C PRO A 65 -10.90 -1.36 -9.24
N ASP A 66 -10.60 -0.80 -8.08
CA ASP A 66 -11.27 -1.17 -6.84
C ASP A 66 -11.30 0.02 -5.86
N LYS A 67 -12.09 -0.14 -4.82
CA LYS A 67 -12.23 0.82 -3.71
C LYS A 67 -11.12 0.70 -2.67
N ALA A 68 -10.36 -0.40 -2.69
CA ALA A 68 -9.25 -0.62 -1.77
C ALA A 68 -8.23 -1.59 -2.37
N TYR A 69 -6.96 -1.32 -2.08
CA TYR A 69 -5.84 -2.14 -2.52
C TYR A 69 -4.92 -2.50 -1.37
N ILE A 70 -4.37 -3.71 -1.44
CA ILE A 70 -3.26 -4.13 -0.60
C ILE A 70 -2.07 -4.35 -1.54
N PHE A 71 -0.99 -3.59 -1.33
CA PHE A 71 0.25 -3.73 -2.09
C PHE A 71 1.33 -4.36 -1.21
N ASP A 72 1.99 -5.41 -1.72
CA ASP A 72 3.22 -5.91 -1.13
C ASP A 72 4.40 -5.21 -1.81
N MET A 73 5.17 -4.45 -1.05
CA MET A 73 6.34 -3.78 -1.58
C MET A 73 7.46 -4.81 -1.73
N PRO A 74 8.03 -4.99 -2.93
CA PRO A 74 9.14 -5.91 -3.10
C PRO A 74 10.40 -5.36 -2.42
N ARG A 75 11.33 -6.27 -2.10
CA ARG A 75 12.66 -5.84 -1.72
C ARG A 75 13.32 -5.24 -2.95
N SER A 76 13.68 -3.97 -2.84
CA SER A 76 14.28 -3.25 -3.95
C SER A 76 15.73 -2.93 -3.63
N GLU A 77 16.63 -3.23 -4.57
CA GLU A 77 18.05 -2.91 -4.45
C GLU A 77 18.34 -1.47 -4.86
N SER A 78 17.41 -0.84 -5.60
CA SER A 78 17.60 0.49 -6.16
C SER A 78 16.73 1.52 -5.48
N VAL A 79 17.34 2.63 -5.05
CA VAL A 79 16.62 3.79 -4.50
C VAL A 79 15.66 4.37 -5.54
N LYS A 80 16.11 4.45 -6.81
CA LYS A 80 15.29 4.96 -7.91
C LYS A 80 14.03 4.11 -8.11
N GLN A 81 14.17 2.79 -8.05
CA GLN A 81 13.05 1.85 -8.21
C GLN A 81 12.03 2.04 -7.09
N ARG A 82 12.49 2.10 -5.83
CA ARG A 82 11.60 2.31 -4.68
C ARG A 82 10.85 3.63 -4.77
N LYS A 83 11.56 4.69 -5.14
CA LYS A 83 10.96 6.01 -5.31
C LYS A 83 9.88 6.00 -6.38
N GLY A 84 10.14 5.33 -7.50
CA GLY A 84 9.15 5.18 -8.57
C GLY A 84 7.90 4.42 -8.10
N MET A 85 8.07 3.37 -7.31
CA MET A 85 6.96 2.59 -6.76
C MET A 85 6.09 3.42 -5.82
N TRP A 86 6.69 4.18 -4.91
CA TRP A 86 5.94 5.06 -4.01
C TRP A 86 5.21 6.15 -4.79
N SER A 87 5.83 6.69 -5.82
CA SER A 87 5.19 7.66 -6.70
C SER A 87 3.96 7.07 -7.41
N ALA A 88 4.06 5.82 -7.87
CA ALA A 88 2.92 5.13 -8.48
C ALA A 88 1.79 4.89 -7.47
N ILE A 89 2.12 4.47 -6.27
CA ILE A 89 1.13 4.27 -5.20
C ILE A 89 0.43 5.58 -4.87
N GLU A 90 1.17 6.70 -4.85
CA GLU A 90 0.58 8.03 -4.65
C GLU A 90 -0.43 8.39 -5.75
N GLN A 91 -0.10 8.11 -7.00
CA GLN A 91 -1.03 8.36 -8.11
C GLN A 91 -2.30 7.51 -7.99
N ILE A 92 -2.14 6.25 -7.62
CA ILE A 92 -3.29 5.38 -7.39
C ILE A 92 -4.16 5.92 -6.25
N LYS A 93 -3.55 6.40 -5.18
CA LYS A 93 -4.27 7.02 -4.05
C LYS A 93 -5.05 8.25 -4.50
N ASN A 94 -4.50 9.04 -5.42
CA ASN A 94 -5.22 10.18 -6.01
C ASN A 94 -6.38 9.75 -6.90
N GLY A 95 -6.50 8.47 -7.22
CA GLY A 95 -7.55 7.94 -8.09
C GLY A 95 -7.18 7.91 -9.56
N TYR A 96 -5.96 8.25 -9.93
CA TYR A 96 -5.52 8.23 -11.32
C TYR A 96 -4.82 6.92 -11.65
N LEU A 97 -5.41 6.15 -12.57
CA LEU A 97 -4.87 4.88 -13.04
C LEU A 97 -4.50 4.99 -14.52
N TYR A 98 -3.36 4.41 -14.90
CA TYR A 98 -2.99 4.36 -16.31
C TYR A 98 -2.20 3.09 -16.63
N ASP A 99 -2.23 2.70 -17.91
CA ASP A 99 -1.39 1.65 -18.45
C ASP A 99 -0.81 2.16 -19.77
N LYS A 100 0.51 2.36 -19.81
CA LYS A 100 1.19 2.86 -21.00
C LYS A 100 1.84 1.76 -21.84
N ARG A 101 1.63 0.50 -21.48
CA ARG A 101 2.09 -0.63 -22.29
C ARG A 101 1.20 -0.76 -23.52
N TYR A 102 1.77 -1.07 -24.65
CA TYR A 102 1.07 -1.20 -25.94
C TYR A 102 0.40 0.10 -26.37
N GLN A 103 -0.81 0.36 -25.94
CA GLN A 103 -1.56 1.59 -26.21
C GLN A 103 -1.90 2.27 -24.91
N PHE A 104 -1.60 3.57 -24.78
CA PHE A 104 -1.87 4.31 -23.56
C PHE A 104 -3.37 4.33 -23.24
N ARG A 105 -3.70 3.97 -22.01
CA ARG A 105 -5.04 4.02 -21.47
C ARG A 105 -5.00 4.60 -20.07
N ASP A 106 -6.01 5.37 -19.70
CA ASP A 106 -6.12 5.92 -18.35
C ASP A 106 -7.57 6.01 -17.91
N MET A 107 -7.76 6.18 -16.60
CA MET A 107 -9.05 6.40 -16.01
C MET A 107 -8.92 7.05 -14.64
N TRP A 108 -9.99 7.69 -14.18
CA TRP A 108 -10.10 8.20 -12.82
C TRP A 108 -11.10 7.37 -12.04
N ILE A 109 -10.75 7.05 -10.79
CA ILE A 109 -11.63 6.39 -9.82
C ILE A 109 -11.68 7.24 -8.56
N ASP A 110 -12.63 6.98 -7.68
CA ASP A 110 -12.62 7.59 -6.35
C ASP A 110 -11.35 7.17 -5.61
N PRO A 111 -10.73 8.05 -4.80
CA PRO A 111 -9.53 7.71 -4.06
C PRO A 111 -9.71 6.42 -3.26
N PRO A 112 -8.97 5.35 -3.58
CA PRO A 112 -9.13 4.06 -2.90
C PRO A 112 -8.48 4.09 -1.51
N LYS A 113 -8.88 3.17 -0.64
CA LYS A 113 -8.12 2.87 0.56
C LYS A 113 -6.88 2.09 0.14
N ILE A 114 -5.72 2.41 0.72
CA ILE A 114 -4.46 1.74 0.37
C ILE A 114 -3.73 1.26 1.61
N LEU A 115 -3.38 -0.02 1.61
CA LEU A 115 -2.52 -0.66 2.59
C LEU A 115 -1.27 -1.17 1.88
N VAL A 116 -0.09 -0.81 2.39
CA VAL A 116 1.18 -1.29 1.86
C VAL A 116 1.89 -2.11 2.93
N PHE A 117 2.26 -3.34 2.61
CA PHE A 117 3.16 -4.14 3.44
C PHE A 117 4.59 -3.97 2.93
N THR A 118 5.51 -3.77 3.85
CA THR A 118 6.94 -3.66 3.53
C THR A 118 7.77 -4.36 4.62
N ASN A 119 8.97 -4.78 4.24
CA ASN A 119 9.90 -5.40 5.19
C ASN A 119 10.74 -4.36 5.94
N ASP A 120 11.01 -3.22 5.32
CA ASP A 120 11.87 -2.18 5.85
C ASP A 120 11.13 -0.86 5.93
N GLU A 121 11.62 0.03 6.80
CA GLU A 121 11.08 1.37 6.93
C GLU A 121 11.23 2.13 5.61
N PRO A 122 10.15 2.72 5.09
CA PRO A 122 10.23 3.52 3.87
C PRO A 122 10.98 4.83 4.12
N ASP A 123 11.54 5.40 3.06
CA ASP A 123 12.07 6.76 3.11
C ASP A 123 10.88 7.73 3.10
N MET A 124 10.55 8.26 4.27
CA MET A 124 9.36 9.10 4.44
C MET A 124 9.49 10.48 3.80
N SER A 125 10.67 10.81 3.25
CA SER A 125 10.84 12.04 2.47
C SER A 125 10.32 11.91 1.03
N GLU A 126 10.01 10.70 0.57
CA GLU A 126 9.55 10.46 -0.80
C GLU A 126 8.12 10.94 -1.07
N LEU A 127 7.31 11.07 -0.03
CA LEU A 127 5.96 11.63 -0.12
C LEU A 127 5.80 12.72 0.93
N SER A 128 4.80 13.58 0.77
CA SER A 128 4.53 14.60 1.77
C SER A 128 4.10 13.98 3.10
N THR A 129 4.42 14.66 4.20
CA THR A 129 4.22 14.16 5.56
C THR A 129 2.79 13.71 5.84
N ASP A 130 1.81 14.40 5.28
CA ASP A 130 0.39 14.10 5.49
C ASP A 130 -0.09 12.84 4.76
N ARG A 131 0.75 12.25 3.90
CA ARG A 131 0.45 10.99 3.21
C ARG A 131 0.69 9.77 4.10
N TRP A 132 1.64 9.86 5.03
CA TRP A 132 2.13 8.72 5.78
C TRP A 132 1.28 8.39 7.00
N ARG A 133 0.85 7.14 7.09
CA ARG A 133 0.25 6.55 8.28
C ARG A 133 0.94 5.21 8.50
N VAL A 134 2.03 5.21 9.27
CA VAL A 134 2.98 4.10 9.31
C VAL A 134 2.94 3.41 10.66
N TYR A 135 2.90 2.08 10.63
CA TYR A 135 2.96 1.21 11.81
C TYR A 135 4.06 0.18 11.62
N GLU A 136 4.71 -0.18 12.71
CA GLU A 136 5.60 -1.33 12.75
C GLU A 136 4.91 -2.46 13.49
N LEU A 137 4.93 -3.66 12.92
CA LEU A 137 4.31 -4.84 13.53
C LEU A 137 5.34 -5.49 14.44
N GLU A 138 5.13 -5.34 15.77
CA GLU A 138 5.99 -5.86 16.83
C GLU A 138 5.15 -6.62 17.84
N ASP A 139 5.64 -7.79 18.29
CA ASP A 139 4.99 -8.59 19.33
C ASP A 139 3.48 -8.76 19.11
N TRP A 140 3.09 -9.00 17.85
CA TRP A 140 1.70 -9.17 17.44
C TRP A 140 0.82 -7.91 17.60
N GLY A 141 1.44 -6.74 17.74
CA GLY A 141 0.75 -5.46 17.82
C GLY A 141 1.30 -4.44 16.84
N LEU A 142 0.50 -3.42 16.55
CA LEU A 142 0.88 -2.31 15.68
C LEU A 142 1.41 -1.15 16.53
N ALA A 143 2.67 -0.79 16.33
CA ALA A 143 3.28 0.38 16.97
C ALA A 143 3.37 1.53 15.97
N PRO A 144 2.80 2.72 16.27
CA PRO A 144 2.88 3.86 15.36
C PRO A 144 4.32 4.30 15.13
N VAL A 145 4.65 4.62 13.89
CA VAL A 145 5.95 5.20 13.51
C VAL A 145 5.70 6.62 13.06
N LEU A 146 6.32 7.59 13.76
CA LEU A 146 6.13 8.99 13.45
C LEU A 146 6.98 9.41 12.27
N CYS A 147 6.38 10.19 11.36
CA CYS A 147 7.11 10.84 10.29
C CYS A 147 7.73 12.12 10.84
N GLU A 148 9.08 12.17 10.90
CA GLU A 148 9.81 13.29 11.49
C GLU A 148 10.04 14.45 10.52
N HIS A 149 9.60 14.32 9.29
CA HIS A 149 9.76 15.37 8.29
C HIS A 149 8.63 16.39 8.42
N ALA A 150 9.00 17.56 8.80
CA ALA A 150 8.07 18.69 8.86
C ALA A 150 8.03 19.41 7.53
#